data_b21ccfcf100548113c5af28f0b85c8bc
#
_entry.id   b21ccfcf100548113c5af28f0b85c8bc
#
_cell.length_a   1.000
_cell.length_b   1.000
_cell.length_c   1.000
_cell.angle_alpha   90.00
_cell.angle_beta   90.00
_cell.angle_gamma   90.00
#
_symmetry.space_group_name_H-M   'P 1'
#
loop_
_entity.id
_entity.type
_entity.pdbx_description
1 polymer ?
#
loop_
_entity_poly.entity_id
_entity_poly.type
_entity_poly.pdbx_seq_one_letter_code
_entity_poly.pdbx_strand_id
1 'polypeptide(L)'
;MPSLLILLFVIAFAITPHVAIAQFVPTEIVYENSQEDVSATHARLEEFGDEIILAGDNRKIIRFEFEYFGQFEADGDETCVLRFYRNDGEQLLLDDKAPGTLIYESQPFTLFPGYNTAVLQGISVEVPDKFTWTVKFDGLTGFSKDRAALVLRDPASIGKSFDDFWVRFGNGWGTWRFKGDPIANFACKATSEFDLSVTFAALERNEDNMPLLTIQGPRGQTVIVWASNNLKEWEPIALQVLDERRFTLLDEHADPERPRYYRAALTNGSPIEMSNFKILPNKKTRLSVSGPRGLPFTVQASADFESWEDVFSLAFQSRPITIQDGDAAEQDIRFYRILINNTVVQDVNSIKETIITFPDDFVNE
;
A
#
# COMPACT_ATOMS: atom_id res chain seq x y z
N MET A 1 -3.08 11.54 78.22
CA MET A 1 -3.03 12.22 76.88
C MET A 1 -2.46 11.22 75.88
N PRO A 2 -3.25 10.72 74.96
CA PRO A 2 -2.74 9.79 73.95
C PRO A 2 -2.26 10.59 72.71
N SER A 3 -1.04 10.30 72.29
CA SER A 3 -0.40 10.88 71.12
C SER A 3 -1.05 10.33 69.82
N LEU A 4 -1.53 11.23 69.00
CA LEU A 4 -2.13 10.98 67.69
C LEU A 4 -0.99 10.75 66.66
N LEU A 5 -0.83 9.54 66.13
CA LEU A 5 0.12 9.20 65.09
C LEU A 5 -0.57 9.48 63.74
N ILE A 6 -0.16 10.56 63.06
CA ILE A 6 -0.62 10.88 61.71
C ILE A 6 0.24 10.07 60.73
N LEU A 7 -0.38 9.07 60.08
CA LEU A 7 0.22 8.30 59.00
C LEU A 7 0.02 9.04 57.67
N LEU A 8 1.10 9.59 57.12
CA LEU A 8 1.11 10.26 55.84
C LEU A 8 1.27 9.18 54.74
N PHE A 9 0.18 8.93 53.98
CA PHE A 9 0.27 8.09 52.75
C PHE A 9 0.77 8.98 51.62
N VAL A 10 2.01 8.76 51.15
CA VAL A 10 2.52 9.33 49.92
C VAL A 10 2.13 8.38 48.78
N ILE A 11 1.12 8.76 48.00
CA ILE A 11 0.77 8.05 46.76
C ILE A 11 1.72 8.55 45.66
N ALA A 12 2.73 7.79 45.35
CA ALA A 12 3.61 8.01 44.23
C ALA A 12 2.85 7.58 42.96
N PHE A 13 2.36 8.54 42.17
CA PHE A 13 1.93 8.28 40.81
C PHE A 13 3.16 8.03 39.94
N ALA A 14 3.38 6.76 39.57
CA ALA A 14 4.33 6.42 38.54
C ALA A 14 3.74 6.86 37.19
N ILE A 15 4.22 8.00 36.68
CA ILE A 15 3.97 8.42 35.31
C ILE A 15 4.84 7.50 34.42
N THR A 16 4.26 6.41 33.91
CA THR A 16 4.90 5.66 32.84
C THR A 16 4.86 6.51 31.56
N PRO A 17 6.01 6.85 30.97
CA PRO A 17 5.99 7.53 29.69
C PRO A 17 5.34 6.60 28.65
N HIS A 18 4.17 6.97 28.17
CA HIS A 18 3.58 6.35 26.99
C HIS A 18 4.45 6.79 25.81
N VAL A 19 5.39 5.94 25.42
CA VAL A 19 6.06 6.08 24.13
C VAL A 19 4.98 5.79 23.09
N ALA A 20 4.45 6.83 22.47
CA ALA A 20 3.62 6.69 21.29
C ALA A 20 4.53 6.10 20.20
N ILE A 21 4.41 4.81 19.97
CA ILE A 21 5.00 4.16 18.80
C ILE A 21 4.22 4.75 17.62
N ALA A 22 4.88 5.57 16.81
CA ALA A 22 4.32 6.05 15.57
C ALA A 22 3.88 4.83 14.75
N GLN A 23 2.58 4.67 14.57
CA GLN A 23 2.03 3.57 13.80
C GLN A 23 2.47 3.80 12.36
N PHE A 24 3.25 2.86 11.81
CA PHE A 24 3.64 2.90 10.40
C PHE A 24 2.36 2.75 9.56
N VAL A 25 1.98 3.82 8.87
CA VAL A 25 0.89 3.81 7.89
C VAL A 25 1.52 3.49 6.54
N PRO A 26 1.24 2.34 5.94
CA PRO A 26 1.75 2.03 4.62
C PRO A 26 1.18 3.02 3.60
N THR A 27 2.01 3.38 2.61
CA THR A 27 1.70 4.41 1.63
C THR A 27 1.95 3.92 0.22
N GLU A 28 1.24 4.50 -0.74
CA GLU A 28 1.39 4.25 -2.17
C GLU A 28 1.53 5.58 -2.91
N ILE A 29 2.47 5.67 -3.86
CA ILE A 29 2.51 6.79 -4.79
C ILE A 29 1.45 6.52 -5.86
N VAL A 30 0.45 7.39 -5.94
CA VAL A 30 -0.67 7.25 -6.88
C VAL A 30 -0.56 8.18 -8.08
N TYR A 31 0.33 9.17 -8.02
CA TYR A 31 0.72 10.01 -9.14
C TYR A 31 2.14 10.54 -8.96
N GLU A 32 2.93 10.56 -10.03
CA GLU A 32 4.25 11.17 -10.07
C GLU A 32 4.67 11.54 -11.50
N ASN A 33 5.13 12.77 -11.71
CA ASN A 33 5.74 13.24 -12.96
C ASN A 33 7.00 14.07 -12.73
N SER A 34 7.65 13.94 -11.57
CA SER A 34 8.80 14.74 -11.15
C SER A 34 10.17 14.13 -11.52
N GLN A 35 10.23 13.18 -12.46
CA GLN A 35 11.47 12.46 -12.75
C GLN A 35 12.33 13.09 -13.84
N GLU A 36 11.72 13.59 -14.94
CA GLU A 36 12.43 14.15 -16.07
C GLU A 36 12.30 15.67 -16.12
N ASP A 37 13.42 16.38 -16.20
CA ASP A 37 13.46 17.85 -16.21
C ASP A 37 13.32 18.38 -17.63
N VAL A 38 12.25 19.10 -17.94
CA VAL A 38 12.07 19.81 -19.20
C VAL A 38 12.63 21.24 -19.17
N SER A 39 13.27 21.63 -18.05
CA SER A 39 13.88 22.96 -17.86
C SER A 39 12.96 24.13 -18.16
N ALA A 40 11.67 23.96 -17.93
CA ALA A 40 10.64 24.95 -18.20
C ALA A 40 9.78 25.21 -16.98
N THR A 41 9.27 26.43 -16.88
CA THR A 41 8.35 26.86 -15.82
C THR A 41 7.23 27.70 -16.38
N HIS A 42 6.07 27.67 -15.73
CA HIS A 42 4.94 28.50 -16.10
C HIS A 42 4.38 29.27 -14.90
N ALA A 43 4.23 30.59 -15.07
CA ALA A 43 3.73 31.48 -14.03
C ALA A 43 2.41 32.10 -14.40
N ARG A 44 1.52 32.24 -13.42
CA ARG A 44 0.26 32.99 -13.49
C ARG A 44 0.00 33.74 -12.20
N LEU A 45 -0.71 34.88 -12.30
CA LEU A 45 -1.25 35.58 -11.15
C LEU A 45 -2.57 35.00 -10.70
N GLU A 46 -3.30 34.40 -11.63
CA GLU A 46 -4.54 33.68 -11.36
C GLU A 46 -4.26 32.36 -10.65
N GLU A 47 -5.28 31.77 -10.08
CA GLU A 47 -5.25 30.37 -9.65
C GLU A 47 -5.14 29.48 -10.89
N PHE A 48 -4.17 28.52 -10.88
CA PHE A 48 -3.94 27.63 -12.00
C PHE A 48 -3.38 26.28 -11.53
N GLY A 49 -3.50 25.26 -12.36
CA GLY A 49 -3.01 23.93 -12.06
C GLY A 49 -3.43 22.90 -13.07
N ASP A 50 -3.28 21.64 -12.72
CA ASP A 50 -3.37 20.53 -13.65
C ASP A 50 -4.43 19.50 -13.24
N GLU A 51 -4.99 18.84 -14.23
CA GLU A 51 -5.84 17.67 -14.04
C GLU A 51 -5.00 16.41 -14.08
N ILE A 52 -5.13 15.57 -13.05
CA ILE A 52 -4.41 14.32 -12.95
C ILE A 52 -5.35 13.14 -12.78
N ILE A 53 -4.96 11.99 -13.35
CA ILE A 53 -5.60 10.69 -13.15
C ILE A 53 -4.66 9.83 -12.32
N LEU A 54 -5.16 9.37 -11.19
CA LEU A 54 -4.40 8.56 -10.26
C LEU A 54 -4.25 7.12 -10.76
N ALA A 55 -3.08 6.54 -10.50
CA ALA A 55 -2.85 5.10 -10.61
C ALA A 55 -3.35 4.38 -9.36
N GLY A 56 -3.33 3.05 -9.40
CA GLY A 56 -3.73 2.21 -8.28
C GLY A 56 -5.18 2.45 -7.85
N ASP A 57 -5.48 2.03 -6.63
CA ASP A 57 -6.85 2.03 -6.10
C ASP A 57 -7.04 2.93 -4.88
N ASN A 58 -5.96 3.43 -4.29
CA ASN A 58 -6.03 4.21 -3.06
C ASN A 58 -6.28 5.68 -3.37
N ARG A 59 -7.25 6.28 -2.72
CA ARG A 59 -7.77 7.63 -3.03
C ARG A 59 -7.68 8.60 -1.86
N LYS A 60 -7.21 8.14 -0.70
CA LYS A 60 -7.00 8.99 0.47
C LYS A 60 -5.60 9.59 0.43
N ILE A 61 -5.47 10.79 -0.11
CA ILE A 61 -4.19 11.51 -0.19
C ILE A 61 -3.77 11.95 1.20
N ILE A 62 -2.55 11.57 1.60
CA ILE A 62 -1.95 11.91 2.90
C ILE A 62 -0.71 12.80 2.77
N ARG A 63 -0.17 12.89 1.55
CA ARG A 63 0.94 13.78 1.22
C ARG A 63 0.82 14.21 -0.24
N PHE A 64 1.03 15.50 -0.49
CA PHE A 64 1.09 16.09 -1.82
C PHE A 64 2.32 16.98 -1.93
N GLU A 65 3.04 16.85 -3.02
CA GLU A 65 4.26 17.59 -3.32
C GLU A 65 4.12 18.24 -4.69
N PHE A 66 4.63 19.44 -4.84
CA PHE A 66 4.76 20.07 -6.15
C PHE A 66 6.02 20.94 -6.21
N GLU A 67 6.53 21.15 -7.41
CA GLU A 67 7.76 21.92 -7.61
C GLU A 67 7.44 23.30 -8.17
N TYR A 68 8.13 24.31 -7.64
CA TYR A 68 8.01 25.67 -8.11
C TYR A 68 9.36 26.39 -8.15
N PHE A 69 9.42 27.43 -8.96
CA PHE A 69 10.54 28.34 -9.04
C PHE A 69 10.10 29.75 -8.61
N GLY A 70 10.66 30.24 -7.52
CA GLY A 70 10.45 31.61 -7.02
C GLY A 70 11.48 32.57 -7.60
N GLN A 71 11.04 33.54 -8.38
CA GLN A 71 11.85 34.61 -8.93
C GLN A 71 11.42 35.94 -8.30
N PHE A 72 11.76 36.14 -7.03
CA PHE A 72 11.42 37.30 -6.22
C PHE A 72 12.49 37.52 -5.13
N GLU A 73 12.51 38.74 -4.57
CA GLU A 73 13.24 39.04 -3.31
C GLU A 73 12.25 38.89 -2.17
N ALA A 74 12.54 37.98 -1.22
CA ALA A 74 11.60 37.68 -0.14
C ALA A 74 11.43 38.88 0.80
N ASP A 75 10.20 39.38 0.92
CA ASP A 75 9.80 40.39 1.89
C ASP A 75 8.83 39.88 2.97
N GLY A 76 8.38 38.63 2.82
CA GLY A 76 7.67 37.85 3.85
C GLY A 76 6.17 37.79 3.67
N ASP A 77 5.61 38.37 2.59
CA ASP A 77 4.20 38.27 2.25
C ASP A 77 3.91 37.23 1.14
N GLU A 78 4.95 36.63 0.54
CA GLU A 78 4.80 35.66 -0.52
C GLU A 78 4.28 34.33 0.01
N THR A 79 3.10 33.99 -0.42
CA THR A 79 2.41 32.79 0.03
C THR A 79 1.80 31.99 -1.12
N CYS A 80 1.49 30.73 -0.83
CA CYS A 80 0.77 29.84 -1.73
C CYS A 80 -0.39 29.16 -1.01
N VAL A 81 -1.50 28.99 -1.73
CA VAL A 81 -2.62 28.13 -1.34
C VAL A 81 -2.75 27.02 -2.37
N LEU A 82 -2.72 25.78 -1.91
CA LEU A 82 -3.00 24.58 -2.72
C LEU A 82 -4.49 24.20 -2.58
N ARG A 83 -5.13 23.85 -3.71
CA ARG A 83 -6.52 23.37 -3.73
C ARG A 83 -6.67 22.10 -4.58
N PHE A 84 -7.64 21.27 -4.19
CA PHE A 84 -8.10 20.13 -4.99
C PHE A 84 -9.58 20.32 -5.33
N TYR A 85 -9.94 20.01 -6.57
CA TYR A 85 -11.29 20.13 -7.10
C TYR A 85 -11.75 18.84 -7.76
N ARG A 86 -13.03 18.52 -7.65
CA ARG A 86 -13.68 17.57 -8.56
C ARG A 86 -13.79 18.20 -9.93
N ASN A 87 -13.70 17.37 -10.97
CA ASN A 87 -13.98 17.77 -12.34
C ASN A 87 -15.49 17.60 -12.62
N ASP A 88 -16.31 18.35 -11.89
CA ASP A 88 -17.78 18.30 -11.95
C ASP A 88 -18.41 19.66 -12.24
N GLY A 89 -17.62 20.65 -12.64
CA GLY A 89 -18.05 21.98 -13.05
C GLY A 89 -18.67 22.01 -14.46
N GLU A 90 -18.66 23.19 -15.06
CA GLU A 90 -19.19 23.39 -16.41
C GLU A 90 -18.42 22.58 -17.45
N GLN A 91 -19.13 22.00 -18.41
CA GLN A 91 -18.52 21.29 -19.52
C GLN A 91 -18.03 22.29 -20.59
N LEU A 92 -16.73 22.45 -20.71
CA LEU A 92 -16.12 23.42 -21.65
C LEU A 92 -15.69 22.79 -22.96
N LEU A 93 -15.34 21.50 -22.97
CA LEU A 93 -14.96 20.72 -24.16
C LEU A 93 -15.73 19.40 -24.18
N LEU A 94 -15.64 18.64 -25.28
CA LEU A 94 -16.46 17.45 -25.54
C LEU A 94 -16.47 16.45 -24.38
N ASP A 95 -15.34 16.28 -23.66
CA ASP A 95 -15.21 15.30 -22.58
C ASP A 95 -14.63 15.89 -21.28
N ASP A 96 -14.26 17.20 -21.27
CA ASP A 96 -13.59 17.80 -20.12
C ASP A 96 -14.55 18.74 -19.36
N LYS A 97 -14.79 18.39 -18.12
CA LYS A 97 -15.49 19.24 -17.15
C LYS A 97 -14.49 20.07 -16.38
N ALA A 98 -14.81 21.35 -16.26
CA ALA A 98 -14.02 22.27 -15.44
C ALA A 98 -13.94 21.82 -13.96
N PRO A 99 -12.92 22.28 -13.22
CA PRO A 99 -12.93 22.21 -11.77
C PRO A 99 -14.21 22.81 -11.20
N GLY A 100 -14.89 22.07 -10.34
CA GLY A 100 -16.18 22.48 -9.77
C GLY A 100 -16.15 22.45 -8.25
N THR A 101 -16.54 21.33 -7.64
CA THR A 101 -16.59 21.17 -6.19
C THR A 101 -15.20 21.17 -5.57
N LEU A 102 -14.95 22.11 -4.66
CA LEU A 102 -13.73 22.17 -3.84
C LEU A 102 -13.71 20.98 -2.89
N ILE A 103 -12.64 20.16 -2.95
CA ILE A 103 -12.43 19.00 -2.07
C ILE A 103 -11.53 19.37 -0.89
N TYR A 104 -10.48 20.18 -1.17
CA TYR A 104 -9.46 20.53 -0.20
C TYR A 104 -8.90 21.91 -0.48
N GLU A 105 -8.59 22.64 0.58
CA GLU A 105 -7.85 23.90 0.55
C GLU A 105 -6.83 23.89 1.69
N SER A 106 -5.57 24.16 1.36
CA SER A 106 -4.53 24.31 2.38
C SER A 106 -4.65 25.66 3.12
N GLN A 107 -4.08 25.74 4.30
CA GLN A 107 -3.73 27.05 4.84
C GLN A 107 -2.67 27.68 3.93
N PRO A 108 -2.62 29.02 3.81
CA PRO A 108 -1.52 29.68 3.13
C PRO A 108 -0.18 29.29 3.76
N PHE A 109 0.82 29.02 2.95
CA PHE A 109 2.18 28.73 3.39
C PHE A 109 3.19 29.57 2.62
N THR A 110 4.31 29.89 3.28
CA THR A 110 5.35 30.78 2.78
C THR A 110 6.09 30.16 1.59
N LEU A 111 6.34 30.97 0.56
CA LEU A 111 7.19 30.65 -0.57
C LEU A 111 8.65 31.10 -0.32
N PHE A 112 9.58 30.45 -1.02
CA PHE A 112 10.99 30.77 -0.99
C PHE A 112 11.54 31.02 -2.41
N PRO A 113 12.50 31.94 -2.56
CA PRO A 113 13.18 32.15 -3.84
C PRO A 113 13.93 30.89 -4.33
N GLY A 114 14.11 30.79 -5.65
CA GLY A 114 14.81 29.68 -6.29
C GLY A 114 13.93 28.45 -6.55
N TYR A 115 14.56 27.32 -6.87
CA TYR A 115 13.86 26.05 -7.06
C TYR A 115 13.53 25.42 -5.71
N ASN A 116 12.25 25.08 -5.53
CA ASN A 116 11.73 24.50 -4.29
C ASN A 116 10.72 23.41 -4.57
N THR A 117 10.62 22.46 -3.65
CA THR A 117 9.53 21.52 -3.56
C THR A 117 8.67 21.88 -2.35
N ALA A 118 7.42 22.26 -2.61
CA ALA A 118 6.41 22.40 -1.56
C ALA A 118 5.92 21.02 -1.14
N VAL A 119 5.90 20.76 0.16
CA VAL A 119 5.48 19.45 0.71
C VAL A 119 4.37 19.66 1.71
N LEU A 120 3.18 19.21 1.37
CA LEU A 120 2.03 19.16 2.28
C LEU A 120 1.88 17.73 2.78
N GLN A 121 2.16 17.52 4.06
CA GLN A 121 2.06 16.21 4.70
C GLN A 121 1.08 16.27 5.87
N GLY A 122 0.53 15.09 6.24
CA GLY A 122 -0.48 14.99 7.29
C GLY A 122 -1.86 15.50 6.86
N ILE A 123 -2.05 15.72 5.55
CA ILE A 123 -3.39 15.90 4.98
C ILE A 123 -4.12 14.56 4.99
N SER A 124 -5.44 14.56 4.91
CA SER A 124 -6.28 13.35 4.88
C SER A 124 -7.49 13.65 4.02
N VAL A 125 -7.34 13.46 2.70
CA VAL A 125 -8.31 13.94 1.72
C VAL A 125 -8.69 12.82 0.77
N GLU A 126 -9.98 12.45 0.74
CA GLU A 126 -10.53 11.54 -0.26
C GLU A 126 -10.74 12.27 -1.57
N VAL A 127 -10.11 11.76 -2.63
CA VAL A 127 -10.21 12.30 -3.99
C VAL A 127 -10.81 11.28 -4.95
N PRO A 128 -11.43 11.68 -6.07
CA PRO A 128 -11.83 10.75 -7.12
C PRO A 128 -10.62 10.27 -7.94
N ASP A 129 -10.83 9.31 -8.85
CA ASP A 129 -9.80 8.79 -9.77
C ASP A 129 -9.12 9.90 -10.58
N LYS A 130 -9.91 10.91 -10.93
CA LYS A 130 -9.52 12.09 -11.70
C LYS A 130 -9.94 13.35 -10.94
N PHE A 131 -8.98 14.25 -10.72
CA PHE A 131 -9.24 15.54 -10.06
C PHE A 131 -8.24 16.58 -10.53
N THR A 132 -8.57 17.86 -10.30
CA THR A 132 -7.68 18.99 -10.59
C THR A 132 -7.06 19.51 -9.30
N TRP A 133 -5.74 19.63 -9.29
CA TRP A 133 -5.02 20.35 -8.25
C TRP A 133 -4.58 21.72 -8.79
N THR A 134 -4.62 22.75 -7.96
CA THR A 134 -4.28 24.11 -8.32
C THR A 134 -3.47 24.82 -7.25
N VAL A 135 -2.74 25.83 -7.67
CA VAL A 135 -2.07 26.78 -6.77
C VAL A 135 -2.54 28.19 -7.03
N LYS A 136 -2.57 28.99 -5.99
CA LYS A 136 -2.68 30.44 -6.05
C LYS A 136 -1.49 31.02 -5.30
N PHE A 137 -0.67 31.77 -6.02
CA PHE A 137 0.44 32.51 -5.47
C PHE A 137 -0.04 33.93 -5.12
N ASP A 138 0.25 34.40 -3.92
CA ASP A 138 -0.08 35.72 -3.41
C ASP A 138 1.18 36.42 -2.91
N GLY A 139 1.14 37.75 -2.73
CA GLY A 139 2.32 38.58 -2.37
C GLY A 139 3.25 38.88 -3.56
N LEU A 140 2.85 38.59 -4.80
CA LEU A 140 3.67 38.70 -5.99
C LEU A 140 2.97 39.55 -7.06
N THR A 141 3.71 40.39 -7.79
CA THR A 141 3.17 41.22 -8.85
C THR A 141 3.06 40.56 -10.21
N GLY A 142 3.72 39.39 -10.37
CA GLY A 142 3.73 38.61 -11.61
C GLY A 142 4.71 39.10 -12.69
N PHE A 143 5.44 40.20 -12.43
CA PHE A 143 6.48 40.69 -13.34
C PHE A 143 7.76 39.83 -13.27
N SER A 144 8.64 39.98 -14.27
CA SER A 144 9.76 39.09 -14.55
C SER A 144 10.77 38.85 -13.41
N LYS A 145 10.73 39.66 -12.35
CA LYS A 145 11.59 39.53 -11.16
C LYS A 145 10.79 39.42 -9.86
N ASP A 146 9.49 39.23 -9.96
CA ASP A 146 8.59 39.17 -8.82
C ASP A 146 7.42 38.24 -9.14
N ARG A 147 7.72 36.95 -9.24
CA ARG A 147 6.77 35.89 -9.63
C ARG A 147 7.16 34.55 -9.06
N ALA A 148 6.22 33.66 -8.89
CA ALA A 148 6.42 32.22 -8.73
C ALA A 148 5.83 31.48 -9.94
N ALA A 149 6.45 30.36 -10.29
CA ALA A 149 6.09 29.56 -11.44
C ALA A 149 6.09 28.08 -11.09
N LEU A 150 5.12 27.30 -11.54
CA LEU A 150 5.20 25.85 -11.47
C LEU A 150 6.24 25.31 -12.44
N VAL A 151 6.98 24.31 -12.00
CA VAL A 151 7.97 23.59 -12.82
C VAL A 151 7.23 22.62 -13.72
N LEU A 152 7.67 22.50 -14.97
CA LEU A 152 7.18 21.52 -15.93
C LEU A 152 8.12 20.32 -15.99
N ARG A 153 7.52 19.16 -16.01
CA ARG A 153 8.20 17.86 -16.14
C ARG A 153 7.61 17.07 -17.29
N ASP A 154 8.32 16.03 -17.71
CA ASP A 154 7.85 15.05 -18.67
C ASP A 154 6.54 14.38 -18.22
N PRO A 155 5.87 13.66 -19.13
CA PRO A 155 4.67 12.91 -18.79
C PRO A 155 4.82 12.05 -17.54
N ALA A 156 3.71 11.87 -16.83
CA ALA A 156 3.68 11.11 -15.61
C ALA A 156 4.25 9.69 -15.77
N SER A 157 5.16 9.30 -14.88
CA SER A 157 5.67 7.93 -14.73
C SER A 157 4.69 7.04 -13.95
N ILE A 158 3.87 7.65 -13.09
CA ILE A 158 2.79 7.01 -12.33
C ILE A 158 1.54 7.85 -12.48
N GLY A 159 0.43 7.23 -12.87
CA GLY A 159 -0.81 7.94 -13.21
C GLY A 159 -0.78 8.51 -14.62
N LYS A 160 -1.60 9.51 -14.88
CA LYS A 160 -1.69 10.20 -16.17
C LYS A 160 -2.03 11.67 -15.97
N SER A 161 -1.56 12.53 -16.88
CA SER A 161 -1.98 13.92 -17.07
C SER A 161 -2.08 14.20 -18.56
N PHE A 162 -2.60 15.37 -18.92
CA PHE A 162 -2.85 15.78 -20.30
C PHE A 162 -1.98 16.99 -20.66
N ASP A 163 -1.86 17.28 -21.96
CA ASP A 163 -1.12 18.45 -22.49
C ASP A 163 -1.96 19.72 -22.38
N ASP A 164 -2.56 19.96 -21.21
CA ASP A 164 -3.34 21.16 -20.90
C ASP A 164 -3.33 21.44 -19.40
N PHE A 165 -3.78 22.63 -19.03
CA PHE A 165 -3.90 23.05 -17.65
C PHE A 165 -5.06 24.02 -17.46
N TRP A 166 -5.54 24.14 -16.25
CA TRP A 166 -6.65 24.99 -15.87
C TRP A 166 -6.19 26.32 -15.32
N VAL A 167 -6.87 27.39 -15.70
CA VAL A 167 -6.69 28.75 -15.17
C VAL A 167 -8.04 29.33 -14.77
N ARG A 168 -8.10 29.94 -13.60
CA ARG A 168 -9.32 30.54 -13.07
C ARG A 168 -9.42 32.03 -13.47
N PHE A 169 -10.44 32.40 -14.20
CA PHE A 169 -10.74 33.77 -14.60
C PHE A 169 -12.01 34.26 -13.90
N GLY A 170 -11.87 35.12 -12.89
CA GLY A 170 -13.03 35.56 -12.10
C GLY A 170 -13.73 34.36 -11.45
N ASN A 171 -14.98 34.09 -11.86
CA ASN A 171 -15.77 32.99 -11.31
C ASN A 171 -15.76 31.73 -12.21
N GLY A 172 -15.07 31.76 -13.35
CA GLY A 172 -15.02 30.66 -14.30
C GLY A 172 -13.64 30.07 -14.47
N TRP A 173 -13.56 28.95 -15.18
CA TRP A 173 -12.32 28.28 -15.56
C TRP A 173 -12.11 28.33 -17.06
N GLY A 174 -10.86 28.39 -17.48
CA GLY A 174 -10.44 28.21 -18.85
C GLY A 174 -9.32 27.19 -18.95
N THR A 175 -9.23 26.47 -20.06
CA THR A 175 -8.14 25.51 -20.32
C THR A 175 -7.13 26.13 -21.28
N TRP A 176 -5.86 25.81 -21.09
CA TRP A 176 -4.75 26.23 -21.90
C TRP A 176 -3.90 25.03 -22.28
N ARG A 177 -3.25 25.11 -23.46
CA ARG A 177 -2.39 24.04 -23.98
C ARG A 177 -1.08 24.62 -24.49
N PHE A 178 0.00 23.93 -24.22
CA PHE A 178 1.32 24.23 -24.80
C PHE A 178 1.54 23.54 -26.15
N LYS A 179 0.61 22.70 -26.57
CA LYS A 179 0.67 21.90 -27.82
C LYS A 179 1.87 20.94 -27.85
N GLY A 180 2.23 20.38 -26.71
CA GLY A 180 3.31 19.43 -26.56
C GLY A 180 4.73 20.02 -26.59
N ASP A 181 4.89 21.36 -26.56
CA ASP A 181 6.20 22.00 -26.55
C ASP A 181 6.19 23.33 -25.77
N PRO A 182 6.50 23.31 -24.47
CA PRO A 182 6.62 22.15 -23.60
C PRO A 182 5.28 21.49 -23.31
N ILE A 183 5.32 20.24 -22.83
CA ILE A 183 4.14 19.54 -22.30
C ILE A 183 3.70 20.25 -21.03
N ALA A 184 2.39 20.50 -20.87
CA ALA A 184 1.85 21.21 -19.71
C ALA A 184 1.57 20.26 -18.52
N ASN A 185 2.56 19.47 -18.15
CA ASN A 185 2.48 18.61 -16.97
C ASN A 185 3.24 19.30 -15.81
N PHE A 186 2.50 19.89 -14.88
CA PHE A 186 3.13 20.49 -13.71
C PHE A 186 3.66 19.44 -12.76
N ALA A 187 4.92 19.65 -12.32
CA ALA A 187 5.63 18.74 -11.45
C ALA A 187 4.90 18.53 -10.14
N CYS A 188 4.36 17.33 -9.93
CA CYS A 188 3.74 16.98 -8.65
C CYS A 188 3.85 15.48 -8.36
N LYS A 189 3.65 15.16 -7.07
CA LYS A 189 3.61 13.81 -6.55
C LYS A 189 2.50 13.69 -5.53
N ALA A 190 1.61 12.74 -5.72
CA ALA A 190 0.54 12.42 -4.79
C ALA A 190 0.82 11.06 -4.14
N THR A 191 0.83 11.04 -2.79
CA THR A 191 0.98 9.83 -1.99
C THR A 191 -0.30 9.59 -1.22
N SER A 192 -0.84 8.41 -1.36
CA SER A 192 -2.06 7.96 -0.69
C SER A 192 -1.74 7.06 0.50
N GLU A 193 -2.65 7.03 1.48
CA GLU A 193 -2.71 5.97 2.47
C GLU A 193 -3.06 4.66 1.77
N PHE A 194 -2.31 3.61 2.08
CA PHE A 194 -2.61 2.29 1.54
C PHE A 194 -3.69 1.64 2.40
N ASP A 195 -4.87 1.42 1.80
CA ASP A 195 -5.99 0.76 2.48
C ASP A 195 -5.70 -0.73 2.67
N LEU A 196 -5.44 -1.12 3.92
CA LEU A 196 -5.22 -2.51 4.34
C LEU A 196 -6.51 -3.20 4.81
N SER A 197 -7.67 -2.63 4.59
CA SER A 197 -8.92 -3.27 4.98
C SER A 197 -9.23 -4.51 4.14
N VAL A 198 -9.73 -5.55 4.80
CA VAL A 198 -10.30 -6.73 4.17
C VAL A 198 -11.74 -6.86 4.62
N THR A 199 -12.65 -6.97 3.66
CA THR A 199 -14.08 -7.03 3.94
C THR A 199 -14.76 -8.13 3.11
N PHE A 200 -15.89 -8.64 3.62
CA PHE A 200 -16.79 -9.46 2.83
C PHE A 200 -17.74 -8.53 2.06
N ALA A 201 -17.58 -8.48 0.74
CA ALA A 201 -18.43 -7.67 -0.14
C ALA A 201 -19.78 -8.33 -0.39
N ALA A 202 -19.84 -9.68 -0.39
CA ALA A 202 -21.06 -10.46 -0.47
C ALA A 202 -20.90 -11.82 0.24
N LEU A 203 -22.01 -12.34 0.73
CA LEU A 203 -22.18 -13.71 1.23
C LEU A 203 -23.47 -14.25 0.64
N GLU A 204 -23.33 -15.15 -0.32
CA GLU A 204 -24.43 -15.73 -1.08
C GLU A 204 -24.44 -17.26 -0.91
N ARG A 205 -25.36 -17.94 -1.56
CA ARG A 205 -25.36 -19.39 -1.68
C ARG A 205 -25.47 -19.78 -3.15
N ASN A 206 -24.70 -20.78 -3.55
CA ASN A 206 -24.80 -21.35 -4.90
C ASN A 206 -26.06 -22.23 -5.03
N GLU A 207 -26.24 -22.87 -6.21
CA GLU A 207 -27.36 -23.76 -6.51
C GLU A 207 -27.42 -24.98 -5.59
N ASP A 208 -26.28 -25.44 -5.07
CA ASP A 208 -26.15 -26.55 -4.13
C ASP A 208 -26.30 -26.11 -2.65
N ASN A 209 -26.75 -24.89 -2.42
CA ASN A 209 -26.90 -24.28 -1.09
C ASN A 209 -25.57 -24.06 -0.32
N MET A 210 -24.43 -24.11 -1.00
CA MET A 210 -23.10 -23.91 -0.40
C MET A 210 -22.74 -22.42 -0.34
N PRO A 211 -22.07 -21.98 0.74
CA PRO A 211 -21.68 -20.57 0.89
C PRO A 211 -20.71 -20.11 -0.19
N LEU A 212 -21.03 -19.02 -0.85
CA LEU A 212 -20.23 -18.32 -1.84
C LEU A 212 -19.84 -16.95 -1.27
N LEU A 213 -18.56 -16.77 -1.00
CA LEU A 213 -18.01 -15.59 -0.34
C LEU A 213 -17.37 -14.70 -1.39
N THR A 214 -17.71 -13.42 -1.42
CA THR A 214 -16.95 -12.41 -2.17
C THR A 214 -16.15 -11.59 -1.17
N ILE A 215 -14.83 -11.69 -1.26
CA ILE A 215 -13.87 -10.99 -0.38
C ILE A 215 -13.27 -9.84 -1.17
N GLN A 216 -13.16 -8.68 -0.52
CA GLN A 216 -12.52 -7.49 -1.06
C GLN A 216 -11.36 -7.07 -0.16
N GLY A 217 -10.25 -6.66 -0.78
CA GLY A 217 -9.06 -6.18 -0.08
C GLY A 217 -8.08 -5.46 -1.01
N PRO A 218 -6.91 -5.09 -0.52
CA PRO A 218 -5.91 -4.36 -1.29
C PRO A 218 -5.24 -5.28 -2.33
N ARG A 219 -5.09 -4.75 -3.54
CA ARG A 219 -4.45 -5.46 -4.66
C ARG A 219 -3.00 -5.81 -4.34
N GLY A 220 -2.54 -6.96 -4.79
CA GLY A 220 -1.18 -7.45 -4.57
C GLY A 220 -0.91 -7.97 -3.16
N GLN A 221 -1.89 -7.92 -2.25
CA GLN A 221 -1.75 -8.45 -0.90
C GLN A 221 -2.34 -9.86 -0.79
N THR A 222 -1.79 -10.64 0.11
CA THR A 222 -2.30 -11.99 0.40
C THR A 222 -3.35 -11.93 1.49
N VAL A 223 -4.53 -12.44 1.20
CA VAL A 223 -5.64 -12.59 2.14
C VAL A 223 -5.75 -14.04 2.58
N ILE A 224 -5.91 -14.24 3.87
CA ILE A 224 -6.31 -15.52 4.44
C ILE A 224 -7.75 -15.45 4.89
N VAL A 225 -8.52 -16.50 4.59
CA VAL A 225 -9.92 -16.67 5.01
C VAL A 225 -10.02 -17.86 5.94
N TRP A 226 -10.70 -17.68 7.06
CA TRP A 226 -11.00 -18.75 8.01
C TRP A 226 -12.49 -18.96 8.10
N ALA A 227 -12.87 -20.21 8.39
CA ALA A 227 -14.24 -20.60 8.73
C ALA A 227 -14.32 -21.23 10.13
N SER A 228 -15.50 -21.18 10.73
CA SER A 228 -15.80 -21.78 12.03
C SER A 228 -17.24 -22.20 12.12
N ASN A 229 -17.54 -23.29 12.84
CA ASN A 229 -18.92 -23.71 13.16
C ASN A 229 -19.35 -23.26 14.57
N ASN A 230 -18.44 -22.74 15.40
CA ASN A 230 -18.68 -22.48 16.83
C ASN A 230 -18.08 -21.19 17.36
N LEU A 231 -17.48 -20.35 16.48
CA LEU A 231 -16.75 -19.09 16.80
C LEU A 231 -15.53 -19.27 17.73
N LYS A 232 -15.17 -20.49 18.09
CA LYS A 232 -14.03 -20.79 18.97
C LYS A 232 -12.87 -21.40 18.18
N GLU A 233 -13.18 -22.38 17.38
CA GLU A 233 -12.21 -23.10 16.54
C GLU A 233 -12.34 -22.56 15.12
N TRP A 234 -11.24 -22.09 14.57
CA TRP A 234 -11.15 -21.48 13.25
C TRP A 234 -10.18 -22.27 12.39
N GLU A 235 -10.66 -22.72 11.24
CA GLU A 235 -9.84 -23.37 10.22
C GLU A 235 -9.65 -22.43 9.02
N PRO A 236 -8.42 -22.24 8.51
CA PRO A 236 -8.23 -21.52 7.27
C PRO A 236 -8.76 -22.35 6.10
N ILE A 237 -9.55 -21.70 5.24
CA ILE A 237 -10.19 -22.32 4.08
C ILE A 237 -9.66 -21.76 2.77
N ALA A 238 -8.97 -20.60 2.79
CA ALA A 238 -8.30 -20.04 1.62
C ALA A 238 -7.13 -19.15 2.02
N LEU A 239 -6.13 -19.14 1.14
CA LEU A 239 -5.01 -18.21 1.13
C LEU A 239 -4.85 -17.73 -0.31
N GLN A 240 -5.16 -16.44 -0.58
CA GLN A 240 -5.23 -15.90 -1.93
C GLN A 240 -4.49 -14.58 -2.05
N VAL A 241 -3.63 -14.48 -3.08
CA VAL A 241 -3.12 -13.17 -3.53
C VAL A 241 -4.22 -12.46 -4.30
N LEU A 242 -4.47 -11.21 -3.98
CA LEU A 242 -5.45 -10.39 -4.68
C LEU A 242 -4.82 -9.78 -5.94
N ASP A 243 -4.93 -10.45 -7.08
CA ASP A 243 -4.55 -9.87 -8.39
C ASP A 243 -5.49 -8.72 -8.76
N GLU A 244 -6.75 -8.87 -8.36
CA GLU A 244 -7.78 -7.83 -8.39
C GLU A 244 -8.23 -7.51 -6.96
N ARG A 245 -8.98 -6.41 -6.77
CA ARG A 245 -9.48 -6.05 -5.42
C ARG A 245 -10.47 -7.06 -4.82
N ARG A 246 -10.96 -8.00 -5.59
CA ARG A 246 -12.00 -8.97 -5.19
C ARG A 246 -11.65 -10.36 -5.68
N PHE A 247 -12.01 -11.35 -4.87
CA PHE A 247 -12.09 -12.73 -5.32
C PHE A 247 -13.33 -13.41 -4.71
N THR A 248 -13.77 -14.46 -5.37
CA THR A 248 -14.92 -15.27 -4.93
C THR A 248 -14.41 -16.63 -4.48
N LEU A 249 -14.86 -17.07 -3.32
CA LEU A 249 -14.50 -18.34 -2.68
C LEU A 249 -15.77 -19.15 -2.41
N LEU A 250 -15.81 -20.38 -2.91
CA LEU A 250 -16.82 -21.39 -2.54
C LEU A 250 -16.29 -22.20 -1.36
N ASP A 251 -17.02 -22.24 -0.22
CA ASP A 251 -16.69 -23.14 0.88
C ASP A 251 -17.35 -24.51 0.65
N GLU A 252 -16.65 -25.38 -0.07
CA GLU A 252 -17.08 -26.75 -0.41
C GLU A 252 -17.19 -27.67 0.83
N HIS A 253 -16.62 -27.27 1.97
CA HIS A 253 -16.61 -28.05 3.21
C HIS A 253 -17.69 -27.60 4.21
N ALA A 254 -18.49 -26.60 3.85
CA ALA A 254 -19.58 -26.15 4.70
C ALA A 254 -20.70 -27.19 4.74
N ASP A 255 -21.23 -27.47 5.94
CA ASP A 255 -22.46 -28.22 6.11
C ASP A 255 -23.65 -27.24 5.92
N PRO A 256 -24.49 -27.38 4.88
CA PRO A 256 -25.56 -26.43 4.62
C PRO A 256 -26.61 -26.35 5.73
N GLU A 257 -26.71 -27.38 6.60
CA GLU A 257 -27.66 -27.47 7.72
C GLU A 257 -27.10 -26.86 9.03
N ARG A 258 -25.84 -26.43 9.06
CA ARG A 258 -25.19 -25.89 10.26
C ARG A 258 -24.75 -24.43 10.11
N PRO A 259 -24.72 -23.67 11.23
CA PRO A 259 -24.12 -22.34 11.22
C PRO A 259 -22.65 -22.40 10.79
N ARG A 260 -22.26 -21.47 9.89
CA ARG A 260 -20.89 -21.32 9.43
C ARG A 260 -20.52 -19.84 9.49
N TYR A 261 -19.42 -19.54 10.15
CA TYR A 261 -18.92 -18.19 10.39
C TYR A 261 -17.61 -18.02 9.66
N TYR A 262 -17.36 -16.80 9.17
CA TYR A 262 -16.18 -16.49 8.38
C TYR A 262 -15.44 -15.27 8.92
N ARG A 263 -14.13 -15.26 8.80
CA ARG A 263 -13.28 -14.08 8.98
C ARG A 263 -12.21 -14.06 7.92
N ALA A 264 -11.76 -12.85 7.53
CA ALA A 264 -10.69 -12.67 6.58
C ALA A 264 -9.71 -11.61 7.12
N ALA A 265 -8.44 -11.75 6.80
CA ALA A 265 -7.42 -10.77 7.15
C ALA A 265 -6.26 -10.83 6.15
N LEU A 266 -5.50 -9.73 6.08
CA LEU A 266 -4.21 -9.75 5.40
C LEU A 266 -3.19 -10.56 6.20
N THR A 267 -2.28 -11.18 5.49
CA THR A 267 -1.17 -11.93 6.09
C THR A 267 -0.03 -11.01 6.59
N ASN A 268 -0.29 -9.72 6.75
CA ASN A 268 0.69 -8.68 7.13
C ASN A 268 1.90 -8.57 6.19
N GLY A 269 1.70 -8.84 4.91
CA GLY A 269 2.75 -8.72 3.90
C GLY A 269 3.90 -9.71 4.06
N SER A 270 3.75 -10.74 4.89
CA SER A 270 4.75 -11.80 5.02
C SER A 270 4.40 -12.93 4.05
N PRO A 271 5.04 -13.01 2.88
CA PRO A 271 4.85 -14.15 1.99
C PRO A 271 5.20 -15.44 2.71
N ILE A 272 4.54 -16.54 2.34
CA ILE A 272 4.96 -17.86 2.78
C ILE A 272 6.17 -18.24 1.95
N GLU A 273 7.32 -18.36 2.58
CA GLU A 273 8.57 -18.63 1.90
C GLU A 273 9.33 -19.77 2.59
N MET A 274 9.95 -20.61 1.77
CA MET A 274 11.08 -21.43 2.16
C MET A 274 12.37 -20.81 1.62
N SER A 275 13.34 -20.63 2.48
CA SER A 275 14.60 -19.97 2.16
C SER A 275 15.78 -20.56 2.93
N ASN A 276 16.99 -20.05 2.65
CA ASN A 276 18.21 -20.42 3.37
C ASN A 276 18.50 -21.93 3.38
N PHE A 277 18.23 -22.60 2.26
CA PHE A 277 18.57 -24.00 2.11
C PHE A 277 20.07 -24.24 2.25
N LYS A 278 20.43 -25.18 3.09
CA LYS A 278 21.82 -25.54 3.33
C LYS A 278 21.94 -27.04 3.67
N ILE A 279 22.76 -27.73 2.90
CA ILE A 279 23.18 -29.10 3.22
C ILE A 279 24.30 -28.99 4.26
N LEU A 280 24.14 -29.68 5.35
CA LEU A 280 25.11 -29.72 6.43
C LEU A 280 26.17 -30.83 6.17
N PRO A 281 27.35 -30.78 6.82
CA PRO A 281 28.40 -31.83 6.68
C PRO A 281 27.94 -33.26 6.97
N ASN A 282 26.90 -33.41 7.79
CA ASN A 282 26.25 -34.69 8.09
C ASN A 282 25.13 -35.06 7.11
N LYS A 283 25.09 -34.45 5.93
CA LYS A 283 24.10 -34.61 4.86
C LYS A 283 22.66 -34.23 5.25
N LYS A 284 22.40 -33.67 6.42
CA LYS A 284 21.09 -33.18 6.82
C LYS A 284 20.81 -31.85 6.13
N THR A 285 19.55 -31.61 5.77
CA THR A 285 19.13 -30.33 5.19
C THR A 285 18.65 -29.39 6.28
N ARG A 286 19.11 -28.15 6.22
CA ARG A 286 18.59 -27.04 7.01
C ARG A 286 17.91 -26.04 6.08
N LEU A 287 16.71 -25.60 6.43
CA LEU A 287 15.97 -24.58 5.71
C LEU A 287 15.28 -23.61 6.69
N SER A 288 14.88 -22.47 6.21
CA SER A 288 14.10 -21.50 6.97
C SER A 288 12.72 -21.33 6.34
N VAL A 289 11.69 -21.24 7.17
CA VAL A 289 10.34 -20.92 6.73
C VAL A 289 9.85 -19.64 7.39
N SER A 290 9.17 -18.81 6.62
CA SER A 290 8.51 -17.58 7.10
C SER A 290 7.10 -17.51 6.53
N GLY A 291 6.21 -16.79 7.23
CA GLY A 291 4.84 -16.64 6.83
C GLY A 291 4.00 -15.88 7.86
N PRO A 292 2.70 -15.78 7.65
CA PRO A 292 1.79 -15.03 8.52
C PRO A 292 1.76 -15.60 9.94
N ARG A 293 2.10 -14.76 10.91
CA ARG A 293 2.15 -15.15 12.33
C ARG A 293 0.84 -15.79 12.80
N GLY A 294 0.96 -16.95 13.45
CA GLY A 294 -0.16 -17.69 14.01
C GLY A 294 -0.88 -18.62 13.04
N LEU A 295 -0.50 -18.60 11.75
CA LEU A 295 -1.03 -19.52 10.76
C LEU A 295 -0.32 -20.89 10.93
N PRO A 296 -1.07 -22.00 11.17
CA PRO A 296 -0.49 -23.34 11.22
C PRO A 296 0.02 -23.78 9.85
N PHE A 297 1.19 -24.39 9.83
CA PHE A 297 1.79 -24.97 8.64
C PHE A 297 2.45 -26.31 8.93
N THR A 298 2.61 -27.12 7.89
CA THR A 298 3.42 -28.32 7.89
C THR A 298 4.40 -28.27 6.73
N VAL A 299 5.68 -28.49 7.01
CA VAL A 299 6.68 -28.75 5.96
C VAL A 299 6.69 -30.23 5.72
N GLN A 300 6.49 -30.61 4.46
CA GLN A 300 6.63 -31.99 3.99
C GLN A 300 7.83 -32.13 3.08
N ALA A 301 8.36 -33.34 3.04
CA ALA A 301 9.44 -33.72 2.14
C ALA A 301 9.06 -34.97 1.35
N SER A 302 9.66 -35.11 0.16
CA SER A 302 9.48 -36.23 -0.74
C SER A 302 10.79 -36.54 -1.48
N ALA A 303 11.00 -37.81 -1.86
CA ALA A 303 12.07 -38.22 -2.76
C ALA A 303 11.59 -38.40 -4.21
N ASP A 304 10.28 -38.49 -4.45
CA ASP A 304 9.68 -38.91 -5.71
C ASP A 304 8.52 -38.01 -6.22
N PHE A 305 8.18 -36.96 -5.50
CA PHE A 305 6.99 -36.10 -5.70
C PHE A 305 5.63 -36.82 -5.51
N GLU A 306 5.60 -38.09 -5.26
CA GLU A 306 4.36 -38.88 -5.10
C GLU A 306 4.07 -39.08 -3.60
N SER A 307 5.07 -39.58 -2.88
CA SER A 307 4.98 -39.86 -1.45
C SER A 307 5.57 -38.72 -0.62
N TRP A 308 4.75 -38.12 0.24
CA TRP A 308 5.13 -36.99 1.07
C TRP A 308 5.06 -37.35 2.55
N GLU A 309 6.09 -37.00 3.30
CA GLU A 309 6.16 -37.20 4.75
C GLU A 309 6.29 -35.86 5.49
N ASP A 310 5.69 -35.78 6.67
CA ASP A 310 5.75 -34.61 7.51
C ASP A 310 7.12 -34.48 8.17
N VAL A 311 7.84 -33.40 7.87
CA VAL A 311 9.13 -33.07 8.48
C VAL A 311 8.96 -32.24 9.74
N PHE A 312 8.03 -31.28 9.67
CA PHE A 312 7.85 -30.30 10.73
C PHE A 312 6.48 -29.65 10.67
N SER A 313 5.84 -29.45 11.84
CA SER A 313 4.56 -28.74 11.96
C SER A 313 4.61 -27.75 13.10
N LEU A 314 4.20 -26.51 12.85
CA LEU A 314 4.11 -25.43 13.84
C LEU A 314 3.21 -24.31 13.30
N ALA A 315 2.94 -23.26 14.09
CA ALA A 315 2.41 -22.01 13.60
C ALA A 315 3.54 -21.01 13.33
N PHE A 316 3.44 -20.23 12.22
CA PHE A 316 4.43 -19.22 11.91
C PHE A 316 4.63 -18.23 13.06
N GLN A 317 5.88 -17.86 13.27
CA GLN A 317 6.32 -16.91 14.30
C GLN A 317 6.58 -15.53 13.65
N SER A 318 6.85 -14.51 14.49
CA SER A 318 7.29 -13.19 14.00
C SER A 318 8.71 -13.19 13.40
N ARG A 319 9.42 -14.30 13.47
CA ARG A 319 10.75 -14.52 12.88
C ARG A 319 10.74 -15.80 12.05
N PRO A 320 11.58 -15.90 11.01
CA PRO A 320 11.76 -17.14 10.28
C PRO A 320 12.08 -18.31 11.21
N ILE A 321 11.43 -19.43 11.00
CA ILE A 321 11.66 -20.68 11.75
C ILE A 321 12.71 -21.49 11.00
N THR A 322 13.77 -21.86 11.68
CA THR A 322 14.79 -22.73 11.09
C THR A 322 14.44 -24.18 11.38
N ILE A 323 14.34 -24.98 10.34
CA ILE A 323 14.01 -26.43 10.37
C ILE A 323 15.23 -27.20 9.95
N GLN A 324 15.43 -28.36 10.53
CA GLN A 324 16.43 -29.32 10.11
C GLN A 324 15.75 -30.65 9.81
N ASP A 325 15.81 -31.07 8.54
CA ASP A 325 15.39 -32.40 8.12
C ASP A 325 16.51 -33.41 8.39
N GLY A 326 16.23 -34.30 9.34
CA GLY A 326 17.17 -35.36 9.74
C GLY A 326 17.30 -36.46 8.72
N ASP A 327 16.23 -36.78 8.04
CA ASP A 327 16.09 -37.93 7.16
C ASP A 327 16.61 -37.63 5.74
N ALA A 328 16.88 -36.37 5.45
CA ALA A 328 17.51 -35.94 4.19
C ALA A 328 18.88 -36.60 3.94
N ALA A 329 19.57 -37.03 5.01
CA ALA A 329 20.88 -37.70 4.92
C ALA A 329 20.84 -39.08 4.25
N GLU A 330 19.65 -39.68 4.17
CA GLU A 330 19.44 -41.05 3.64
C GLU A 330 18.93 -41.01 2.18
N GLN A 331 18.73 -39.80 1.61
CA GLN A 331 18.14 -39.63 0.30
C GLN A 331 19.11 -38.89 -0.64
N ASP A 332 19.18 -39.33 -1.92
CA ASP A 332 19.98 -38.66 -2.96
C ASP A 332 19.30 -37.41 -3.49
N ILE A 333 17.97 -37.37 -3.45
CA ILE A 333 17.12 -36.27 -3.90
C ILE A 333 16.06 -36.02 -2.82
N ARG A 334 15.80 -34.74 -2.52
CA ARG A 334 14.81 -34.36 -1.52
C ARG A 334 14.07 -33.10 -1.95
N PHE A 335 12.76 -33.17 -2.07
CA PHE A 335 11.86 -32.08 -2.41
C PHE A 335 11.13 -31.63 -1.15
N TYR A 336 10.81 -30.34 -1.06
CA TYR A 336 10.10 -29.78 0.08
C TYR A 336 8.89 -28.97 -0.37
N ARG A 337 7.80 -29.06 0.41
CA ARG A 337 6.62 -28.21 0.24
C ARG A 337 6.07 -27.77 1.59
N ILE A 338 5.27 -26.68 1.56
CA ILE A 338 4.52 -26.21 2.74
C ILE A 338 3.06 -26.55 2.52
N LEU A 339 2.44 -27.17 3.53
CA LEU A 339 1.00 -27.32 3.64
C LEU A 339 0.45 -26.32 4.65
N ILE A 340 -0.69 -25.70 4.30
CA ILE A 340 -1.49 -24.93 5.23
C ILE A 340 -2.76 -25.75 5.49
N ASN A 341 -2.92 -26.24 6.75
CA ASN A 341 -4.03 -27.08 7.18
C ASN A 341 -4.35 -28.25 6.22
N ASN A 342 -3.34 -29.02 5.85
CA ASN A 342 -3.44 -30.14 4.90
C ASN A 342 -3.84 -29.75 3.47
N THR A 343 -3.96 -28.45 3.17
CA THR A 343 -4.17 -27.99 1.80
C THR A 343 -2.84 -27.58 1.21
N VAL A 344 -2.48 -28.17 0.07
CA VAL A 344 -1.30 -27.71 -0.70
C VAL A 344 -1.58 -26.28 -1.12
N VAL A 345 -0.69 -25.35 -0.77
CA VAL A 345 -0.78 -23.97 -1.25
C VAL A 345 -0.47 -24.03 -2.75
N GLN A 346 -1.52 -23.87 -3.56
CA GLN A 346 -1.43 -24.02 -5.02
C GLN A 346 -0.93 -22.78 -5.74
N ASP A 347 -0.72 -21.67 -5.04
CA ASP A 347 -0.25 -20.44 -5.66
C ASP A 347 1.26 -20.51 -5.89
N VAL A 348 1.62 -20.85 -7.11
CA VAL A 348 2.99 -21.08 -7.60
C VAL A 348 3.86 -19.81 -7.51
N ASN A 349 3.28 -18.62 -7.31
CA ASN A 349 4.00 -17.35 -7.23
C ASN A 349 4.46 -17.01 -5.81
N SER A 350 3.86 -17.61 -4.79
CA SER A 350 4.21 -17.39 -3.39
C SER A 350 5.08 -18.48 -2.77
N ILE A 351 5.23 -19.62 -3.42
CA ILE A 351 6.07 -20.75 -3.00
C ILE A 351 7.09 -21.04 -4.09
N LYS A 352 8.34 -20.69 -3.83
CA LYS A 352 9.45 -21.22 -4.61
C LYS A 352 9.67 -22.67 -4.16
N GLU A 353 9.20 -23.62 -4.94
CA GLU A 353 9.65 -25.01 -4.82
C GLU A 353 11.15 -25.03 -5.13
N THR A 354 11.94 -25.42 -4.18
CA THR A 354 13.38 -25.54 -4.38
C THR A 354 13.72 -27.03 -4.44
N ILE A 355 14.14 -27.45 -5.63
CA ILE A 355 14.69 -28.79 -5.85
C ILE A 355 16.13 -28.77 -5.38
N ILE A 356 16.46 -29.65 -4.43
CA ILE A 356 17.83 -29.86 -3.97
C ILE A 356 18.29 -31.22 -4.50
N THR A 357 19.27 -31.21 -5.41
CA THR A 357 20.00 -32.39 -5.81
C THR A 357 21.30 -32.44 -5.03
N PHE A 358 21.63 -33.61 -4.46
CA PHE A 358 22.93 -33.82 -3.82
C PHE A 358 23.92 -34.17 -4.93
N PRO A 359 24.98 -33.40 -5.17
CA PRO A 359 25.99 -33.77 -6.15
C PRO A 359 26.71 -35.06 -5.71
N ASP A 360 26.98 -35.95 -6.66
CA ASP A 360 27.69 -37.23 -6.44
C ASP A 360 29.14 -37.09 -5.96
N ASP A 361 29.65 -35.84 -5.80
CA ASP A 361 31.05 -35.53 -5.56
C ASP A 361 31.47 -35.40 -4.09
N PHE A 362 30.66 -35.85 -3.12
CA PHE A 362 31.07 -35.91 -1.70
C PHE A 362 31.57 -37.32 -1.35
N VAL A 363 32.37 -37.94 -2.23
CA VAL A 363 33.19 -39.10 -1.87
C VAL A 363 34.64 -38.63 -1.82
N ASN A 364 35.18 -38.52 -0.59
CA ASN A 364 36.59 -38.35 -0.23
C ASN A 364 37.23 -36.97 -0.41
N GLU A 365 37.30 -36.23 0.67
CA GLU A 365 38.57 -35.82 1.27
C GLU A 365 38.45 -35.80 2.82
#